data_48ce39367782d16176db3bc12ab62670
#
_entry.id   48ce39367782d16176db3bc12ab62670
#
_cell.length_a   1.000
_cell.length_b   1.000
_cell.length_c   1.000
_cell.angle_alpha   90.00
_cell.angle_beta   90.00
_cell.angle_gamma   90.00
#
_symmetry.space_group_name_H-M   'P 1'
#
loop_
_entity.id
_entity.type
_entity.pdbx_description
1 polymer ?
#
loop_
_entity_poly.entity_id
_entity_poly.type
_entity_poly.pdbx_seq_one_letter_code
_entity_poly.pdbx_strand_id
1 'polypeptide(L)'
;KTGGVSMYHGALGLNKVMPGSIIGMQKLKDNNIITIGIGTSKTTGGVLSAVLYSCEIVIFEKGAHDLTFAGKRISSQFLAPGEEMKSDFGTAEEKLRTGQADLVLERSELKSTICTLAKILKKKETHAGTEEKLHASTDTGEILPKTAEKI
;
A
#
# COMPACT_ATOMS: atom_id res chain seq x y z
N LYS A 1 11.27 6.44 8.20
CA LYS A 1 11.05 7.55 9.13
C LYS A 1 10.92 8.86 8.36
N THR A 2 9.79 9.55 8.50
CA THR A 2 9.54 10.81 7.78
C THR A 2 8.56 11.70 8.56
N GLY A 3 8.77 13.02 8.48
CA GLY A 3 7.87 14.02 9.05
C GLY A 3 6.78 14.51 8.10
N GLY A 4 6.65 13.90 6.92
CA GLY A 4 5.72 14.36 5.88
C GLY A 4 6.30 15.48 5.02
N VAL A 5 5.44 16.18 4.29
CA VAL A 5 5.80 17.31 3.43
C VAL A 5 5.73 18.61 4.22
N SER A 6 6.66 19.53 3.95
CA SER A 6 6.66 20.83 4.61
C SER A 6 5.41 21.65 4.26
N MET A 7 4.84 22.31 5.23
CA MET A 7 3.71 23.25 5.04
C MET A 7 4.02 24.37 4.04
N TYR A 8 5.27 24.80 3.98
CA TYR A 8 5.73 25.84 3.04
C TYR A 8 5.68 25.39 1.58
N HIS A 9 5.69 24.10 1.34
CA HIS A 9 5.56 23.49 0.01
C HIS A 9 4.18 22.85 -0.22
N GLY A 10 3.16 23.27 0.54
CA GLY A 10 1.85 22.62 0.56
C GLY A 10 1.23 22.43 -0.82
N ALA A 11 1.19 23.49 -1.64
CA ALA A 11 0.65 23.40 -3.00
C ALA A 11 1.44 22.42 -3.89
N LEU A 12 2.78 22.41 -3.82
CA LEU A 12 3.62 21.46 -4.54
C LEU A 12 3.42 20.02 -4.03
N GLY A 13 3.33 19.86 -2.71
CA GLY A 13 3.07 18.57 -2.08
C GLY A 13 1.74 17.97 -2.50
N LEU A 14 0.66 18.78 -2.44
CA LEU A 14 -0.69 18.35 -2.78
C LEU A 14 -0.88 18.12 -4.29
N ASN A 15 -0.34 18.98 -5.13
CA ASN A 15 -0.64 18.97 -6.56
C ASN A 15 0.35 18.12 -7.39
N LYS A 16 1.53 17.82 -6.89
CA LYS A 16 2.54 17.04 -7.62
C LYS A 16 3.05 15.83 -6.86
N VAL A 17 3.52 16.01 -5.62
CA VAL A 17 4.23 14.94 -4.91
C VAL A 17 3.29 13.81 -4.52
N MET A 18 2.17 14.13 -3.88
CA MET A 18 1.20 13.10 -3.46
C MET A 18 0.52 12.39 -4.64
N PRO A 19 -0.06 13.11 -5.61
CA PRO A 19 -0.64 12.47 -6.80
C PRO A 19 0.38 11.66 -7.59
N GLY A 20 1.59 12.18 -7.77
CA GLY A 20 2.67 11.49 -8.45
C GLY A 20 3.07 10.19 -7.77
N SER A 21 3.12 10.18 -6.43
CA SER A 21 3.37 8.97 -5.65
C SER A 21 2.25 7.94 -5.82
N ILE A 22 1.00 8.36 -5.72
CA ILE A 22 -0.17 7.48 -5.89
C ILE A 22 -0.21 6.88 -7.29
N ILE A 23 -0.01 7.70 -8.34
CA ILE A 23 0.05 7.24 -9.73
C ILE A 23 1.21 6.26 -9.93
N GLY A 24 2.38 6.52 -9.32
CA GLY A 24 3.52 5.62 -9.35
C GLY A 24 3.21 4.26 -8.73
N MET A 25 2.59 4.25 -7.55
CA MET A 25 2.15 3.02 -6.88
C MET A 25 1.09 2.27 -7.70
N GLN A 26 0.14 2.98 -8.29
CA GLN A 26 -0.86 2.36 -9.17
C GLN A 26 -0.22 1.70 -10.39
N LYS A 27 0.76 2.34 -11.02
CA LYS A 27 1.51 1.74 -12.14
C LYS A 27 2.25 0.47 -11.75
N LEU A 28 2.81 0.39 -10.53
CA LEU A 28 3.42 -0.85 -10.05
C LEU A 28 2.38 -1.96 -9.95
N LYS A 29 1.23 -1.65 -9.37
CA LYS A 29 0.10 -2.59 -9.25
C LYS A 29 -0.43 -3.06 -10.62
N ASP A 30 -0.61 -2.15 -11.57
CA ASP A 30 -1.07 -2.46 -12.93
C ASP A 30 -0.08 -3.38 -13.69
N ASN A 31 1.19 -3.38 -13.28
CA ASN A 31 2.22 -4.26 -13.81
C ASN A 31 2.47 -5.50 -12.93
N ASN A 32 1.55 -5.83 -12.03
CA ASN A 32 1.66 -6.95 -11.10
C ASN A 32 2.94 -6.95 -10.24
N ILE A 33 3.45 -5.74 -9.92
CA ILE A 33 4.60 -5.57 -9.04
C ILE A 33 4.09 -5.38 -7.62
N ILE A 34 4.31 -6.36 -6.78
CA ILE A 34 3.90 -6.35 -5.39
C ILE A 34 4.73 -5.35 -4.59
N THR A 35 4.06 -4.54 -3.82
CA THR A 35 4.66 -3.49 -3.01
C THR A 35 4.50 -3.79 -1.52
N ILE A 36 5.60 -3.69 -0.77
CA ILE A 36 5.62 -3.87 0.68
C ILE A 36 6.09 -2.58 1.33
N GLY A 37 5.21 -1.95 2.08
CA GLY A 37 5.49 -0.74 2.85
C GLY A 37 5.99 -1.07 4.25
N ILE A 38 7.14 -0.54 4.66
CA ILE A 38 7.71 -0.80 5.98
C ILE A 38 7.91 0.50 6.75
N GLY A 39 7.17 0.67 7.84
CA GLY A 39 7.30 1.79 8.76
C GLY A 39 8.06 1.39 10.01
N THR A 40 9.29 1.89 10.18
CA THR A 40 10.17 1.50 11.31
C THR A 40 10.21 2.52 12.44
N SER A 41 9.58 3.67 12.29
CA SER A 41 9.54 4.74 13.28
C SER A 41 8.53 5.79 12.83
N LYS A 42 8.56 6.98 13.41
CA LYS A 42 7.71 8.11 13.05
C LYS A 42 7.52 8.23 11.54
N THR A 43 6.29 8.09 11.10
CA THR A 43 5.89 8.27 9.70
C THR A 43 4.56 9.01 9.67
N THR A 44 4.55 10.24 9.17
CA THR A 44 3.39 11.13 9.24
C THR A 44 3.02 11.73 7.88
N GLY A 45 1.82 12.28 7.80
CA GLY A 45 1.34 13.05 6.66
C GLY A 45 1.20 12.24 5.39
N GLY A 46 1.49 12.88 4.26
CA GLY A 46 1.33 12.29 2.94
C GLY A 46 2.16 11.05 2.66
N VAL A 47 3.30 10.87 3.34
CA VAL A 47 4.10 9.65 3.18
C VAL A 47 3.38 8.44 3.78
N LEU A 48 2.72 8.61 4.92
CA LEU A 48 1.90 7.54 5.49
C LEU A 48 0.72 7.23 4.58
N SER A 49 -0.05 8.24 4.18
CA SER A 49 -1.31 8.06 3.46
C SER A 49 -1.14 7.77 1.97
N ALA A 50 -0.19 8.43 1.29
CA ALA A 50 -0.05 8.34 -0.16
C ALA A 50 1.03 7.34 -0.62
N VAL A 51 1.94 6.93 0.26
CA VAL A 51 2.98 5.96 -0.09
C VAL A 51 2.78 4.67 0.67
N LEU A 52 2.80 4.71 2.00
CA LEU A 52 2.75 3.49 2.80
C LEU A 52 1.42 2.74 2.63
N TYR A 53 0.30 3.45 2.78
CA TYR A 53 -1.04 2.85 2.63
C TYR A 53 -1.46 2.58 1.18
N SER A 54 -0.65 2.97 0.20
CA SER A 54 -0.82 2.54 -1.19
C SER A 54 -0.11 1.22 -1.49
N CYS A 55 0.74 0.72 -0.57
CA CYS A 55 1.34 -0.60 -0.68
C CYS A 55 0.29 -1.69 -0.45
N GLU A 56 0.52 -2.85 -1.06
CA GLU A 56 -0.38 -4.01 -0.91
C GLU A 56 -0.20 -4.72 0.44
N ILE A 57 0.99 -4.60 1.02
CA ILE A 57 1.29 -5.11 2.36
C ILE A 57 1.93 -3.99 3.17
N VAL A 58 1.38 -3.73 4.35
CA VAL A 58 1.88 -2.70 5.28
C VAL A 58 2.39 -3.36 6.55
N ILE A 59 3.66 -3.17 6.82
CA ILE A 59 4.35 -3.73 7.99
C ILE A 59 4.87 -2.60 8.86
N PHE A 60 4.58 -2.63 10.14
CA PHE A 60 5.24 -1.74 11.11
C PHE A 60 6.19 -2.51 12.00
N GLU A 61 7.27 -1.84 12.36
CA GLU A 61 8.18 -2.34 13.38
C GLU A 61 7.53 -2.18 14.76
N LYS A 62 7.64 -3.18 15.59
CA LYS A 62 7.14 -3.15 16.96
C LYS A 62 7.73 -1.97 17.74
N GLY A 63 6.88 -1.26 18.48
CA GLY A 63 7.23 -0.03 19.16
C GLY A 63 7.35 1.20 18.27
N ALA A 64 7.10 1.11 16.96
CA ALA A 64 6.97 2.29 16.11
C ALA A 64 5.78 3.15 16.57
N HIS A 65 6.00 4.45 16.60
CA HIS A 65 5.03 5.43 17.11
C HIS A 65 4.98 6.66 16.19
N ASP A 66 4.04 7.57 16.46
CA ASP A 66 3.75 8.72 15.61
C ASP A 66 3.41 8.31 14.16
N LEU A 67 2.67 7.20 14.02
CA LEU A 67 2.14 6.71 12.76
C LEU A 67 0.77 7.35 12.52
N THR A 68 0.76 8.64 12.16
CA THR A 68 -0.47 9.44 12.10
C THR A 68 -0.45 10.35 10.88
N PHE A 69 -1.62 10.63 10.30
CA PHE A 69 -1.71 11.64 9.24
C PHE A 69 -1.34 13.01 9.80
N ALA A 70 -2.01 13.46 10.84
CA ALA A 70 -1.66 14.66 11.58
C ALA A 70 -0.94 14.27 12.89
N GLY A 71 0.18 14.92 13.17
CA GLY A 71 0.92 14.67 14.42
C GLY A 71 0.08 14.97 15.66
N LYS A 72 0.41 14.34 16.80
CA LYS A 72 -0.35 14.44 18.06
C LYS A 72 -0.74 15.87 18.43
N ARG A 73 0.17 16.83 18.24
CA ARG A 73 -0.10 18.26 18.52
C ARG A 73 -1.27 18.84 17.72
N ILE A 74 -1.41 18.42 16.47
CA ILE A 74 -2.51 18.91 15.62
C ILE A 74 -3.77 18.10 15.92
N SER A 75 -3.66 16.80 16.04
CA SER A 75 -4.80 15.93 16.37
C SER A 75 -5.46 16.30 17.68
N SER A 76 -4.68 16.72 18.69
CA SER A 76 -5.26 17.17 19.99
C SER A 76 -6.12 18.42 19.90
N GLN A 77 -5.96 19.25 18.87
CA GLN A 77 -6.77 20.44 18.66
C GLN A 77 -8.20 20.14 18.18
N PHE A 78 -8.43 18.93 17.70
CA PHE A 78 -9.74 18.47 17.21
C PHE A 78 -10.51 17.60 18.21
N LEU A 79 -9.96 17.39 19.41
CA LEU A 79 -10.65 16.72 20.50
C LEU A 79 -11.72 17.63 21.10
N ALA A 80 -12.83 17.05 21.53
CA ALA A 80 -13.86 17.78 22.25
C ALA A 80 -13.34 18.26 23.62
N PRO A 81 -13.91 19.32 24.18
CA PRO A 81 -13.55 19.79 25.52
C PRO A 81 -13.68 18.66 26.56
N GLY A 82 -12.59 18.33 27.24
CA GLY A 82 -12.54 17.25 28.23
C GLY A 82 -12.22 15.86 27.66
N GLU A 83 -12.04 15.73 26.36
CA GLU A 83 -11.63 14.51 25.72
C GLU A 83 -10.09 14.41 25.65
N GLU A 84 -9.55 13.26 26.05
CA GLU A 84 -8.11 12.98 26.00
C GLU A 84 -7.79 12.04 24.82
N MET A 85 -6.62 12.28 24.23
CA MET A 85 -6.12 11.39 23.18
C MET A 85 -5.77 10.02 23.78
N LYS A 86 -6.21 8.96 23.11
CA LYS A 86 -5.88 7.58 23.53
C LYS A 86 -4.37 7.41 23.67
N SER A 87 -3.95 6.73 24.72
CA SER A 87 -2.53 6.51 25.02
C SER A 87 -1.79 5.75 23.93
N ASP A 88 -2.48 4.85 23.21
CA ASP A 88 -1.97 4.05 22.10
C ASP A 88 -2.09 4.73 20.71
N PHE A 89 -2.60 5.96 20.65
CA PHE A 89 -2.82 6.66 19.40
C PHE A 89 -1.52 6.80 18.57
N GLY A 90 -1.55 6.29 17.35
CA GLY A 90 -0.43 6.33 16.41
C GLY A 90 0.68 5.34 16.72
N THR A 91 0.42 4.29 17.49
CA THR A 91 1.36 3.18 17.68
C THR A 91 1.18 2.10 16.60
N ALA A 92 2.20 1.26 16.40
CA ALA A 92 2.13 0.12 15.48
C ALA A 92 1.02 -0.86 15.90
N GLU A 93 0.88 -1.09 17.18
CA GLU A 93 -0.12 -1.98 17.77
C GLU A 93 -1.56 -1.45 17.52
N GLU A 94 -1.75 -0.14 17.65
CA GLU A 94 -3.03 0.49 17.32
C GLU A 94 -3.35 0.33 15.82
N LYS A 95 -2.36 0.51 14.94
CA LYS A 95 -2.53 0.32 13.50
C LYS A 95 -2.91 -1.11 13.12
N LEU A 96 -2.29 -2.09 13.75
CA LEU A 96 -2.64 -3.51 13.56
C LEU A 96 -4.08 -3.79 14.04
N ARG A 97 -4.42 -3.34 15.25
CA ARG A 97 -5.75 -3.53 15.83
C ARG A 97 -6.88 -2.89 15.03
N THR A 98 -6.60 -1.78 14.38
CA THR A 98 -7.58 -1.03 13.55
C THR A 98 -7.56 -1.44 12.08
N GLY A 99 -6.78 -2.44 11.68
CA GLY A 99 -6.69 -2.92 10.30
C GLY A 99 -5.94 -1.98 9.36
N GLN A 100 -5.13 -1.06 9.89
CA GLN A 100 -4.29 -0.15 9.11
C GLN A 100 -2.87 -0.72 8.89
N ALA A 101 -2.58 -1.89 9.43
CA ALA A 101 -1.36 -2.65 9.20
C ALA A 101 -1.70 -4.13 9.05
N ASP A 102 -0.96 -4.82 8.23
CA ASP A 102 -1.07 -6.26 8.04
C ASP A 102 -0.23 -7.01 9.07
N LEU A 103 0.94 -6.48 9.41
CA LEU A 103 1.87 -7.09 10.36
C LEU A 103 2.56 -6.05 11.24
N VAL A 104 2.85 -6.45 12.49
CA VAL A 104 3.78 -5.76 13.38
C VAL A 104 4.86 -6.76 13.78
N LEU A 105 6.12 -6.42 13.50
CA LEU A 105 7.26 -7.34 13.62
C LEU A 105 8.41 -6.70 14.39
N GLU A 106 9.17 -7.52 15.08
CA GLU A 106 10.49 -7.11 15.57
C GLU A 106 11.46 -6.87 14.40
N ARG A 107 12.41 -5.96 14.57
CA ARG A 107 13.40 -5.65 13.54
C ARG A 107 14.16 -6.89 13.04
N SER A 108 14.47 -7.81 13.93
CA SER A 108 15.15 -9.08 13.62
C SER A 108 14.35 -9.98 12.69
N GLU A 109 13.02 -9.89 12.71
CA GLU A 109 12.11 -10.73 11.92
C GLU A 109 11.81 -10.16 10.54
N LEU A 110 12.03 -8.86 10.31
CA LEU A 110 11.67 -8.19 9.06
C LEU A 110 12.25 -8.89 7.84
N LYS A 111 13.56 -9.20 7.85
CA LYS A 111 14.23 -9.82 6.69
C LYS A 111 13.64 -11.19 6.35
N SER A 112 13.48 -12.06 7.33
CA SER A 112 12.96 -13.42 7.12
C SER A 112 11.51 -13.39 6.63
N THR A 113 10.68 -12.52 7.22
CA THR A 113 9.28 -12.37 6.84
C THR A 113 9.13 -11.81 5.43
N ILE A 114 9.89 -10.77 5.06
CA ILE A 114 9.87 -10.22 3.69
C ILE A 114 10.30 -11.28 2.67
N CYS A 115 11.35 -12.04 2.96
CA CYS A 115 11.79 -13.13 2.08
C CYS A 115 10.70 -14.21 1.91
N THR A 116 9.98 -14.53 2.98
CA THR A 116 8.88 -15.51 2.95
C THR A 116 7.70 -14.98 2.14
N LEU A 117 7.26 -13.74 2.39
CA LEU A 117 6.21 -13.07 1.62
C LEU A 117 6.54 -13.02 0.14
N ALA A 118 7.76 -12.61 -0.23
CA ALA A 118 8.20 -12.56 -1.62
C ALA A 118 8.14 -13.93 -2.32
N LYS A 119 8.48 -15.01 -1.62
CA LYS A 119 8.39 -16.38 -2.15
C LYS A 119 6.94 -16.82 -2.38
N ILE A 120 6.06 -16.56 -1.41
CA ILE A 120 4.64 -16.92 -1.49
C ILE A 120 3.96 -16.18 -2.63
N LEU A 121 4.18 -14.88 -2.71
CA LEU A 121 3.53 -14.01 -3.69
C LEU A 121 4.01 -14.32 -5.12
N LYS A 122 5.31 -14.55 -5.31
CA LYS A 122 5.85 -14.98 -6.61
C LYS A 122 5.28 -16.31 -7.08
N LYS A 123 5.04 -17.26 -6.17
CA LYS A 123 4.42 -18.55 -6.51
C LYS A 123 2.98 -18.41 -6.99
N LYS A 124 2.23 -17.46 -6.43
CA LYS A 124 0.85 -17.17 -6.84
C LYS A 124 0.75 -16.63 -8.27
N GLU A 125 1.67 -15.75 -8.68
CA GLU A 125 1.73 -15.23 -10.06
C GLU A 125 1.95 -16.35 -11.11
N THR A 126 2.77 -17.32 -10.79
CA THR A 126 3.08 -18.45 -11.70
C THR A 126 1.81 -19.29 -11.95
N HIS A 127 0.95 -19.48 -10.97
CA HIS A 127 -0.31 -20.23 -11.15
C HIS A 127 -1.37 -19.43 -11.93
N ALA A 128 -1.52 -18.13 -11.65
CA ALA A 128 -2.46 -17.28 -12.38
C ALA A 128 -2.11 -17.19 -13.87
N GLY A 129 -0.84 -17.02 -14.20
CA GLY A 129 -0.38 -17.01 -15.59
C GLY A 129 -0.54 -18.33 -16.35
N THR A 130 -0.67 -19.45 -15.65
CA THR A 130 -0.92 -20.77 -16.23
C THR A 130 -2.41 -20.96 -16.54
N GLU A 131 -3.31 -20.46 -15.69
CA GLU A 131 -4.75 -20.51 -15.90
C GLU A 131 -5.19 -19.59 -17.07
N GLU A 132 -4.61 -18.39 -17.16
CA GLU A 132 -4.91 -17.45 -18.25
C GLU A 132 -4.46 -17.98 -19.63
N LYS A 133 -3.32 -18.68 -19.70
CA LYS A 133 -2.88 -19.36 -20.92
C LYS A 133 -3.73 -20.57 -21.28
N LEU A 134 -4.31 -21.25 -20.30
CA LEU A 134 -5.19 -22.40 -20.55
C LEU A 134 -6.54 -21.93 -21.11
N HIS A 135 -7.10 -20.80 -20.62
CA HIS A 135 -8.34 -20.24 -21.17
C HIS A 135 -8.16 -19.62 -22.56
N ALA A 136 -7.00 -19.01 -22.85
CA ALA A 136 -6.73 -18.44 -24.16
C ALA A 136 -6.54 -19.50 -25.25
N SER A 137 -6.19 -20.75 -24.92
CA SER A 137 -6.00 -21.85 -25.87
C SER A 137 -7.30 -22.59 -26.24
N THR A 138 -8.40 -22.33 -25.55
CA THR A 138 -9.71 -22.97 -25.80
C THR A 138 -10.66 -22.13 -26.67
N ASP A 139 -10.32 -20.89 -27.00
CA ASP A 139 -11.17 -19.98 -27.77
C ASP A 139 -10.77 -19.78 -29.25
N THR A 140 -10.02 -20.73 -29.83
CA THR A 140 -9.82 -20.84 -31.27
C THR A 140 -10.83 -21.79 -31.90
N GLY A 141 -12.12 -21.46 -31.72
CA GLY A 141 -13.22 -22.05 -32.47
C GLY A 141 -13.31 -21.37 -33.84
N GLU A 142 -13.14 -22.17 -34.86
CA GLU A 142 -13.25 -21.94 -36.30
C GLU A 142 -14.18 -20.80 -36.71
N ILE A 143 -13.61 -19.79 -37.39
CA ILE A 143 -14.39 -18.88 -38.25
C ILE A 143 -14.28 -19.41 -39.68
N LEU A 144 -15.32 -20.14 -40.12
CA LEU A 144 -15.53 -20.50 -41.51
C LEU A 144 -15.70 -19.23 -42.38
N PRO A 145 -15.12 -19.17 -43.57
CA PRO A 145 -15.29 -18.04 -44.47
C PRO A 145 -16.68 -18.09 -45.11
N LYS A 146 -17.49 -17.06 -44.94
CA LYS A 146 -18.67 -16.84 -45.75
C LYS A 146 -18.31 -16.36 -47.13
N THR A 147 -18.60 -17.17 -48.07
CA THR A 147 -18.57 -16.97 -49.53
C THR A 147 -19.26 -15.67 -49.94
N ALA A 148 -18.63 -14.91 -50.76
CA ALA A 148 -19.24 -13.80 -51.50
C ALA A 148 -20.21 -14.34 -52.58
N GLU A 149 -21.44 -13.85 -52.58
CA GLU A 149 -22.30 -13.91 -53.73
C GLU A 149 -22.67 -12.49 -54.19
N LYS A 150 -22.51 -12.34 -55.51
CA LYS A 150 -22.81 -11.16 -56.29
C LYS A 150 -24.30 -10.86 -56.27
N ILE A 151 -24.72 -9.61 -56.23
CA ILE A 151 -25.42 -8.89 -57.32
C ILE A 151 -25.29 -7.38 -57.03
#